data_699a1ce7187cdd2f86d76e4e684b1510
#
_entry.id   699a1ce7187cdd2f86d76e4e684b1510
#
_cell.length_a   1.000
_cell.length_b   1.000
_cell.length_c   1.000
_cell.angle_alpha   90.00
_cell.angle_beta   90.00
_cell.angle_gamma   90.00
#
_symmetry.space_group_name_H-M   'P 1'
#
loop_
_entity.id
_entity.type
_entity.pdbx_description
1 polymer ?
#
loop_
_entity_poly.entity_id
_entity_poly.type
_entity_poly.pdbx_seq_one_letter_code
_entity_poly.pdbx_strand_id
1 'polypeptide(L)'
;MTETRSTELNEQLRQAEKQRIPKRQTPFSKAFVEFIPTDWAPYPDELPEPLSSAPSATAHRDALAARFDSDRLVIPAGHLMRRNNDCDYPFRPNTAFAYYSGLGTDREPNAVLVVDTTAETRDVLYFKPRAPRTDREFYADPTYGEMWVGQRESLEEMAAMTGLVCRDISQLDDALSTGDATVRVIRDADETVTATVDSLRPRGSEDADDEFYEFSSAARFCKDDWEVEQLRDACRKSKVGFESMIAEIPEAVRKGRGERWMEGTFGRVARHLGNEVGYGSICAAGDHANTLHWVRNDGDLRPGELILIDAGIEVDSLYTADITRTLPISGTFSPAQRRVYQAVLEAQDAAAAVAKVGHDHAEIHQAAIRVICEYLHEWGILPVSVEESLSPEGGQHRRWMVHGTSHHLGLDVHDCNQARRQDYSGPLKKGMCVSDEPGIYFKQTDLLVPEEFRGIGVRVEDDLCITDGEPEWLSKDCPRQVDEIEAWMQEIWGRACH
;
A
#
# COMPACT_ATOMS: atom_id res chain seq x y z
N MET A 1 -1.94 -55.59 -23.43
CA MET A 1 -2.67 -54.32 -23.24
C MET A 1 -2.01 -53.41 -22.19
N THR A 2 -1.25 -53.90 -21.24
CA THR A 2 -0.57 -53.08 -20.19
C THR A 2 0.75 -52.45 -20.65
N GLU A 3 1.53 -53.15 -21.49
CA GLU A 3 2.84 -52.59 -21.96
C GLU A 3 2.68 -51.48 -23.01
N THR A 4 1.69 -51.54 -23.88
CA THR A 4 1.43 -50.52 -24.91
C THR A 4 0.98 -49.21 -24.27
N ARG A 5 0.14 -49.26 -23.23
CA ARG A 5 -0.29 -48.06 -22.45
C ARG A 5 0.85 -47.41 -21.71
N SER A 6 1.79 -48.21 -21.16
CA SER A 6 2.97 -47.68 -20.47
C SER A 6 3.92 -46.98 -21.44
N THR A 7 4.08 -47.46 -22.64
CA THR A 7 4.96 -46.91 -23.68
C THR A 7 4.37 -45.57 -24.19
N GLU A 8 3.07 -45.52 -24.46
CA GLU A 8 2.38 -44.30 -24.89
C GLU A 8 2.42 -43.21 -23.81
N LEU A 9 2.22 -43.57 -22.54
CA LEU A 9 2.32 -42.62 -21.44
C LEU A 9 3.73 -42.05 -21.29
N ASN A 10 4.76 -42.90 -21.42
CA ASN A 10 6.16 -42.45 -21.36
C ASN A 10 6.54 -41.55 -22.54
N GLU A 11 5.96 -41.75 -23.72
CA GLU A 11 6.19 -40.90 -24.88
C GLU A 11 5.49 -39.54 -24.74
N GLN A 12 4.27 -39.49 -24.17
CA GLN A 12 3.56 -38.28 -23.83
C GLN A 12 4.29 -37.47 -22.72
N LEU A 13 4.86 -38.16 -21.71
CA LEU A 13 5.68 -37.52 -20.68
C LEU A 13 6.94 -36.90 -21.28
N ARG A 14 7.62 -37.56 -22.20
CA ARG A 14 8.78 -37.02 -22.94
C ARG A 14 8.44 -35.84 -23.83
N GLN A 15 7.25 -35.84 -24.45
CA GLN A 15 6.77 -34.70 -25.25
C GLN A 15 6.39 -33.50 -24.34
N ALA A 16 5.79 -33.75 -23.18
CA ALA A 16 5.49 -32.76 -22.18
C ALA A 16 6.77 -32.10 -21.63
N GLU A 17 7.83 -32.90 -21.36
CA GLU A 17 9.14 -32.37 -20.94
C GLU A 17 9.77 -31.46 -22.02
N LYS A 18 9.61 -31.81 -23.31
CA LYS A 18 10.10 -30.97 -24.42
C LYS A 18 9.30 -29.68 -24.61
N GLN A 19 8.02 -29.65 -24.21
CA GLN A 19 7.12 -28.53 -24.36
C GLN A 19 7.12 -27.60 -23.12
N ARG A 20 7.99 -27.84 -22.12
CA ARG A 20 8.01 -27.10 -20.84
C ARG A 20 6.65 -27.02 -20.14
N ILE A 21 5.87 -28.08 -20.16
CA ILE A 21 4.62 -28.16 -19.41
C ILE A 21 4.95 -28.04 -17.92
N PRO A 22 4.26 -27.18 -17.17
CA PRO A 22 4.44 -27.08 -15.73
C PRO A 22 4.35 -28.45 -15.05
N LYS A 23 5.24 -28.75 -14.09
CA LYS A 23 5.32 -30.06 -13.43
C LYS A 23 4.02 -30.53 -12.77
N ARG A 24 3.09 -29.61 -12.51
CA ARG A 24 1.75 -29.90 -11.97
C ARG A 24 0.76 -30.43 -13.01
N GLN A 25 1.07 -30.28 -14.30
CA GLN A 25 0.17 -30.76 -15.35
C GLN A 25 0.58 -32.18 -15.78
N THR A 26 -0.42 -33.03 -15.98
CA THR A 26 -0.26 -34.29 -16.70
C THR A 26 -0.46 -34.05 -18.19
N PRO A 27 0.18 -34.84 -19.08
CA PRO A 27 -0.05 -34.71 -20.48
C PRO A 27 -1.52 -34.90 -20.85
N PHE A 28 -2.06 -34.01 -21.67
CA PHE A 28 -3.45 -34.08 -22.12
C PHE A 28 -3.62 -35.15 -23.22
N SER A 29 -4.54 -36.06 -23.00
CA SER A 29 -4.89 -37.05 -24.06
C SER A 29 -5.71 -36.37 -25.15
N LYS A 30 -5.69 -36.99 -26.36
CA LYS A 30 -6.53 -36.54 -27.48
C LYS A 30 -8.02 -36.51 -27.09
N ALA A 31 -8.49 -37.53 -26.39
CA ALA A 31 -9.88 -37.60 -25.92
C ALA A 31 -10.24 -36.47 -24.98
N PHE A 32 -9.32 -36.05 -24.09
CA PHE A 32 -9.53 -34.90 -23.22
C PHE A 32 -9.61 -33.59 -24.01
N VAL A 33 -8.68 -33.35 -24.94
CA VAL A 33 -8.64 -32.11 -25.76
C VAL A 33 -9.89 -31.99 -26.64
N GLU A 34 -10.45 -33.12 -27.13
CA GLU A 34 -11.69 -33.11 -27.88
C GLU A 34 -12.94 -32.94 -26.99
N PHE A 35 -12.86 -33.32 -25.73
CA PHE A 35 -13.98 -33.28 -24.79
C PHE A 35 -14.09 -31.94 -24.02
N ILE A 36 -12.95 -31.35 -23.58
CA ILE A 36 -12.94 -30.18 -22.68
C ILE A 36 -13.73 -28.96 -23.21
N PRO A 37 -13.78 -28.67 -24.53
CA PRO A 37 -14.52 -27.50 -25.01
C PRO A 37 -16.03 -27.73 -25.19
N THR A 38 -16.57 -28.94 -24.89
CA THR A 38 -17.97 -29.28 -25.18
C THR A 38 -18.91 -28.88 -24.02
N ASP A 39 -20.13 -28.51 -24.40
CA ASP A 39 -21.28 -28.31 -23.50
C ASP A 39 -21.07 -27.27 -22.36
N TRP A 40 -20.26 -26.27 -22.58
CA TRP A 40 -20.19 -25.10 -21.70
C TRP A 40 -21.30 -24.12 -21.99
N ALA A 41 -21.90 -23.53 -20.94
CA ALA A 41 -22.80 -22.38 -21.10
C ALA A 41 -22.03 -21.20 -21.74
N PRO A 42 -22.69 -20.38 -22.57
CA PRO A 42 -22.05 -19.16 -23.07
C PRO A 42 -21.66 -18.21 -21.95
N TYR A 43 -20.70 -17.33 -22.18
CA TYR A 43 -20.44 -16.22 -21.28
C TYR A 43 -21.66 -15.31 -21.25
N PRO A 44 -21.91 -14.61 -20.10
CA PRO A 44 -22.98 -13.62 -20.03
C PRO A 44 -22.78 -12.50 -21.08
N ASP A 45 -23.88 -12.04 -21.69
CA ASP A 45 -23.88 -10.89 -22.60
C ASP A 45 -23.95 -9.54 -21.84
N GLU A 46 -24.29 -9.58 -20.54
CA GLU A 46 -24.39 -8.39 -19.70
C GLU A 46 -22.98 -7.89 -19.35
N LEU A 47 -22.75 -6.62 -19.67
CA LEU A 47 -21.48 -5.97 -19.35
C LEU A 47 -21.43 -5.57 -17.86
N PRO A 48 -20.26 -5.61 -17.23
CA PRO A 48 -20.10 -5.16 -15.85
C PRO A 48 -20.31 -3.64 -15.73
N GLU A 49 -20.72 -3.22 -14.54
CA GLU A 49 -20.83 -1.79 -14.20
C GLU A 49 -19.46 -1.10 -14.21
N PRO A 50 -19.39 0.18 -14.55
CA PRO A 50 -18.16 0.94 -14.46
C PRO A 50 -17.58 0.95 -13.04
N LEU A 51 -16.25 0.86 -12.93
CA LEU A 51 -15.55 1.02 -11.65
C LEU A 51 -15.76 2.43 -11.09
N SER A 52 -15.93 2.54 -9.78
CA SER A 52 -16.05 3.84 -9.11
C SER A 52 -14.80 4.72 -9.27
N SER A 53 -13.65 4.11 -9.53
CA SER A 53 -12.36 4.76 -9.84
C SER A 53 -12.28 5.36 -11.25
N ALA A 54 -13.12 4.89 -12.20
CA ALA A 54 -12.97 5.25 -13.61
C ALA A 54 -13.06 6.77 -13.89
N PRO A 55 -13.98 7.55 -13.28
CA PRO A 55 -14.03 9.00 -13.48
C PRO A 55 -12.76 9.71 -12.97
N SER A 56 -12.25 9.36 -11.78
CA SER A 56 -11.04 9.91 -11.20
C SER A 56 -9.83 9.58 -12.08
N ALA A 57 -9.63 8.30 -12.45
CA ALA A 57 -8.57 7.87 -13.34
C ALA A 57 -8.61 8.58 -14.71
N THR A 58 -9.80 8.90 -15.24
CA THR A 58 -9.95 9.68 -16.48
C THR A 58 -9.43 11.10 -16.29
N ALA A 59 -9.81 11.78 -15.19
CA ALA A 59 -9.31 13.12 -14.88
C ALA A 59 -7.78 13.14 -14.71
N HIS A 60 -7.21 12.10 -14.09
CA HIS A 60 -5.76 11.96 -13.95
C HIS A 60 -5.06 11.82 -15.31
N ARG A 61 -5.62 11.03 -16.24
CA ARG A 61 -5.09 10.91 -17.61
C ARG A 61 -5.23 12.21 -18.41
N ASP A 62 -6.28 12.98 -18.20
CA ASP A 62 -6.45 14.29 -18.82
C ASP A 62 -5.38 15.28 -18.35
N ALA A 63 -5.09 15.30 -17.05
CA ALA A 63 -4.02 16.11 -16.48
C ALA A 63 -2.62 15.66 -16.99
N LEU A 64 -2.41 14.34 -17.07
CA LEU A 64 -1.19 13.76 -17.61
C LEU A 64 -0.98 14.17 -19.09
N ALA A 65 -1.99 14.01 -19.93
CA ALA A 65 -1.95 14.36 -21.34
C ALA A 65 -1.71 15.87 -21.56
N ALA A 66 -2.30 16.72 -20.72
CA ALA A 66 -2.06 18.17 -20.79
C ALA A 66 -0.61 18.56 -20.44
N ARG A 67 0.09 17.76 -19.62
CA ARG A 67 1.50 17.99 -19.26
C ARG A 67 2.48 17.51 -20.32
N PHE A 68 2.19 16.41 -20.97
CA PHE A 68 3.06 15.73 -21.95
C PHE A 68 2.41 15.74 -23.34
N ASP A 69 2.16 16.94 -23.83
CA ASP A 69 1.65 17.13 -25.19
C ASP A 69 2.69 16.64 -26.23
N SER A 70 2.23 15.91 -27.22
CA SER A 70 3.05 15.29 -28.29
C SER A 70 3.89 14.07 -27.84
N ASP A 71 3.63 13.49 -26.66
CA ASP A 71 4.33 12.32 -26.13
C ASP A 71 3.43 11.07 -26.14
N ARG A 72 4.07 9.91 -26.13
CA ARG A 72 3.47 8.61 -25.88
C ARG A 72 3.98 8.09 -24.54
N LEU A 73 3.08 7.93 -23.59
CA LEU A 73 3.36 7.58 -22.20
C LEU A 73 2.99 6.13 -21.96
N VAL A 74 3.95 5.30 -21.59
CA VAL A 74 3.83 3.85 -21.42
C VAL A 74 3.86 3.54 -19.92
N ILE A 75 2.78 2.96 -19.41
CA ILE A 75 2.56 2.73 -17.98
C ILE A 75 2.26 1.25 -17.78
N PRO A 76 3.28 0.41 -17.51
CA PRO A 76 3.08 -1.02 -17.26
C PRO A 76 2.46 -1.27 -15.88
N ALA A 77 1.62 -2.29 -15.80
CA ALA A 77 1.10 -2.79 -14.52
C ALA A 77 2.16 -3.55 -13.69
N GLY A 78 3.16 -4.10 -14.38
CA GLY A 78 4.09 -5.05 -13.79
C GLY A 78 3.63 -6.50 -13.93
N HIS A 79 4.45 -7.42 -13.46
CA HIS A 79 4.25 -8.85 -13.58
C HIS A 79 4.07 -9.53 -12.22
N LEU A 80 3.59 -10.78 -12.23
CA LEU A 80 3.51 -11.60 -11.02
C LEU A 80 4.91 -11.85 -10.44
N MET A 81 5.10 -11.47 -9.18
CA MET A 81 6.36 -11.67 -8.46
C MET A 81 6.44 -13.10 -7.93
N ARG A 82 7.48 -13.83 -8.33
CA ARG A 82 7.70 -15.20 -7.89
C ARG A 82 8.02 -15.26 -6.39
N ARG A 83 7.18 -15.98 -5.63
CA ARG A 83 7.43 -16.28 -4.23
C ARG A 83 8.40 -17.47 -4.08
N ASN A 84 8.08 -18.58 -4.75
CA ASN A 84 8.93 -19.77 -4.83
C ASN A 84 8.45 -20.70 -5.95
N ASN A 85 9.33 -21.43 -6.59
CA ASN A 85 9.07 -22.43 -7.63
C ASN A 85 7.97 -21.99 -8.64
N ASP A 86 6.73 -22.40 -8.39
CA ASP A 86 5.53 -22.19 -9.20
C ASP A 86 4.41 -21.48 -8.42
N CYS A 87 4.73 -20.86 -7.30
CA CYS A 87 3.83 -20.02 -6.52
C CYS A 87 4.27 -18.58 -6.61
N ASP A 88 3.33 -17.68 -6.86
CA ASP A 88 3.57 -16.25 -6.91
C ASP A 88 3.03 -15.57 -5.64
N TYR A 89 3.53 -14.37 -5.35
CA TYR A 89 2.88 -13.47 -4.40
C TYR A 89 1.57 -12.95 -5.00
N PRO A 90 0.60 -12.52 -4.17
CA PRO A 90 -0.54 -11.76 -4.66
C PRO A 90 -0.08 -10.61 -5.55
N PHE A 91 -0.75 -10.41 -6.67
CA PHE A 91 -0.42 -9.34 -7.60
C PHE A 91 -0.85 -8.00 -7.02
N ARG A 92 0.04 -7.02 -7.09
CA ARG A 92 -0.26 -5.60 -6.86
C ARG A 92 0.32 -4.81 -8.03
N PRO A 93 -0.49 -4.05 -8.78
CA PRO A 93 0.00 -3.29 -9.90
C PRO A 93 0.94 -2.17 -9.45
N ASN A 94 1.78 -1.70 -10.37
CA ASN A 94 2.54 -0.47 -10.16
C ASN A 94 1.61 0.69 -9.83
N THR A 95 1.99 1.52 -8.89
CA THR A 95 1.15 2.61 -8.38
C THR A 95 0.74 3.61 -9.46
N ALA A 96 1.62 3.96 -10.40
CA ALA A 96 1.24 4.82 -11.54
C ALA A 96 0.21 4.13 -12.44
N PHE A 97 0.34 2.82 -12.67
CA PHE A 97 -0.68 2.06 -13.43
C PHE A 97 -2.04 2.10 -12.73
N ALA A 98 -2.09 1.82 -11.44
CA ALA A 98 -3.35 1.88 -10.67
C ALA A 98 -3.96 3.29 -10.70
N TYR A 99 -3.16 4.32 -10.52
CA TYR A 99 -3.59 5.72 -10.52
C TYR A 99 -4.21 6.17 -11.85
N TYR A 100 -3.61 5.78 -12.97
CA TYR A 100 -4.07 6.18 -14.30
C TYR A 100 -5.08 5.23 -14.94
N SER A 101 -5.12 3.95 -14.55
CA SER A 101 -6.08 2.98 -15.08
C SER A 101 -7.35 2.85 -14.23
N GLY A 102 -7.25 3.10 -12.92
CA GLY A 102 -8.29 2.83 -11.93
C GLY A 102 -8.42 1.34 -11.55
N LEU A 103 -7.51 0.48 -12.01
CA LEU A 103 -7.53 -0.97 -11.76
C LEU A 103 -6.80 -1.33 -10.46
N GLY A 104 -7.37 -2.25 -9.68
CA GLY A 104 -6.85 -2.76 -8.42
C GLY A 104 -6.00 -4.02 -8.56
N THR A 105 -5.84 -4.77 -7.45
CA THR A 105 -4.86 -5.84 -7.27
C THR A 105 -5.17 -7.15 -7.97
N ASP A 106 -6.40 -7.51 -8.14
CA ASP A 106 -6.82 -8.77 -8.77
C ASP A 106 -7.00 -8.64 -10.28
N ARG A 107 -6.44 -7.57 -10.87
CA ARG A 107 -6.57 -7.22 -12.28
C ARG A 107 -5.22 -7.18 -12.99
N GLU A 108 -5.14 -7.88 -14.05
CA GLU A 108 -4.32 -7.80 -15.23
C GLU A 108 -2.81 -7.63 -14.99
N PRO A 109 -2.12 -8.61 -14.39
CA PRO A 109 -0.67 -8.65 -14.49
C PRO A 109 -0.23 -8.63 -15.96
N ASN A 110 0.87 -7.95 -16.23
CA ASN A 110 1.44 -7.69 -17.57
C ASN A 110 0.58 -6.78 -18.48
N ALA A 111 -0.45 -6.11 -17.96
CA ALA A 111 -1.15 -5.10 -18.73
C ALA A 111 -0.29 -3.83 -18.89
N VAL A 112 -0.54 -3.07 -19.96
CA VAL A 112 0.15 -1.81 -20.24
C VAL A 112 -0.88 -0.77 -20.66
N LEU A 113 -0.97 0.33 -19.91
CA LEU A 113 -1.72 1.50 -20.30
C LEU A 113 -0.81 2.40 -21.16
N VAL A 114 -1.30 2.79 -22.34
CA VAL A 114 -0.62 3.75 -23.21
C VAL A 114 -1.50 4.99 -23.32
N VAL A 115 -0.95 6.14 -22.97
CA VAL A 115 -1.54 7.47 -23.22
C VAL A 115 -0.75 8.14 -24.31
N ASP A 116 -1.28 8.19 -25.53
CA ASP A 116 -0.64 8.74 -26.71
C ASP A 116 -1.35 10.01 -27.16
N THR A 117 -0.79 11.16 -26.86
CA THR A 117 -1.39 12.47 -27.18
C THR A 117 -1.32 12.82 -28.67
N THR A 118 -0.62 12.01 -29.47
CA THR A 118 -0.52 12.19 -30.93
C THR A 118 -1.51 11.31 -31.70
N ALA A 119 -2.13 10.33 -31.04
CA ALA A 119 -3.03 9.37 -31.67
C ALA A 119 -4.49 9.82 -31.64
N GLU A 120 -5.30 9.37 -32.62
CA GLU A 120 -6.75 9.59 -32.62
C GLU A 120 -7.41 8.98 -31.38
N THR A 121 -6.99 7.79 -30.98
CA THR A 121 -7.40 7.14 -29.72
C THR A 121 -6.28 7.32 -28.71
N ARG A 122 -6.45 8.27 -27.79
CA ARG A 122 -5.41 8.68 -26.84
C ARG A 122 -5.11 7.60 -25.81
N ASP A 123 -6.13 7.09 -25.12
CA ASP A 123 -6.00 6.21 -23.97
C ASP A 123 -6.34 4.77 -24.35
N VAL A 124 -5.35 3.88 -24.35
CA VAL A 124 -5.52 2.48 -24.72
C VAL A 124 -4.91 1.57 -23.66
N LEU A 125 -5.72 0.65 -23.15
CA LEU A 125 -5.26 -0.43 -22.27
C LEU A 125 -4.97 -1.69 -23.08
N TYR A 126 -3.73 -2.11 -23.08
CA TYR A 126 -3.28 -3.37 -23.66
C TYR A 126 -3.19 -4.42 -22.57
N PHE A 127 -3.94 -5.52 -22.72
CA PHE A 127 -3.88 -6.63 -21.78
C PHE A 127 -4.20 -7.93 -22.51
N LYS A 128 -3.99 -9.06 -21.86
CA LYS A 128 -4.36 -10.35 -22.42
C LYS A 128 -5.80 -10.68 -22.06
N PRO A 129 -6.76 -10.59 -23.01
CA PRO A 129 -8.16 -10.91 -22.73
C PRO A 129 -8.35 -12.42 -22.48
N ARG A 130 -9.47 -12.81 -21.87
CA ARG A 130 -9.77 -14.23 -21.69
C ARG A 130 -9.82 -14.97 -23.03
N ALA A 131 -9.27 -16.16 -23.05
CA ALA A 131 -9.35 -17.03 -24.20
C ALA A 131 -10.74 -17.72 -24.30
N PRO A 132 -11.21 -18.02 -25.50
CA PRO A 132 -12.38 -18.87 -25.70
C PRO A 132 -12.17 -20.25 -25.05
N ARG A 133 -13.24 -20.89 -24.55
CA ARG A 133 -13.18 -22.23 -23.94
C ARG A 133 -12.76 -23.34 -24.93
N THR A 134 -12.73 -23.02 -26.22
CA THR A 134 -12.18 -23.89 -27.30
C THR A 134 -10.67 -23.76 -27.45
N ASP A 135 -10.05 -22.75 -26.82
CA ASP A 135 -8.61 -22.56 -26.87
C ASP A 135 -7.90 -23.41 -25.81
N ARG A 136 -6.67 -23.82 -26.14
CA ARG A 136 -5.82 -24.56 -25.19
C ARG A 136 -5.50 -23.73 -23.92
N GLU A 137 -5.41 -22.42 -24.02
CA GLU A 137 -5.16 -21.51 -22.91
C GLU A 137 -6.20 -21.70 -21.79
N PHE A 138 -7.47 -21.91 -22.14
CA PHE A 138 -8.56 -22.11 -21.19
C PHE A 138 -8.22 -23.12 -20.07
N TYR A 139 -7.55 -24.23 -20.41
CA TYR A 139 -7.27 -25.31 -19.48
C TYR A 139 -5.78 -25.58 -19.22
N ALA A 140 -4.88 -25.04 -20.04
CA ALA A 140 -3.47 -25.38 -19.98
C ALA A 140 -2.55 -24.25 -19.52
N ASP A 141 -3.02 -23.02 -19.48
CA ASP A 141 -2.24 -21.88 -19.03
C ASP A 141 -2.50 -21.57 -17.54
N PRO A 142 -1.48 -21.74 -16.65
CA PRO A 142 -1.65 -21.51 -15.23
C PRO A 142 -1.72 -20.01 -14.84
N THR A 143 -1.39 -19.10 -15.76
CA THR A 143 -1.39 -17.65 -15.52
C THR A 143 -2.68 -17.00 -15.99
N TYR A 144 -3.23 -17.48 -17.14
CA TYR A 144 -4.36 -16.83 -17.80
C TYR A 144 -5.56 -17.74 -18.01
N GLY A 145 -5.38 -19.05 -17.87
CA GLY A 145 -6.44 -20.03 -18.14
C GLY A 145 -7.58 -19.99 -17.11
N GLU A 146 -8.82 -19.96 -17.57
CA GLU A 146 -10.02 -19.91 -16.71
C GLU A 146 -10.07 -21.08 -15.71
N MET A 147 -9.60 -22.26 -16.11
CA MET A 147 -9.54 -23.43 -15.20
C MET A 147 -8.53 -23.29 -14.08
N TRP A 148 -7.65 -22.29 -14.13
CA TRP A 148 -6.57 -22.07 -13.15
C TRP A 148 -6.81 -20.84 -12.28
N VAL A 149 -7.20 -19.72 -12.90
CA VAL A 149 -7.29 -18.43 -12.23
C VAL A 149 -8.72 -17.85 -12.22
N GLY A 150 -9.69 -18.59 -12.75
CA GLY A 150 -11.06 -18.13 -12.89
C GLY A 150 -11.30 -17.35 -14.17
N GLN A 151 -12.55 -16.95 -14.37
CA GLN A 151 -12.94 -16.16 -15.52
C GLN A 151 -12.32 -14.77 -15.46
N ARG A 152 -11.63 -14.38 -16.53
CA ARG A 152 -11.05 -13.04 -16.72
C ARG A 152 -11.92 -12.27 -17.70
N GLU A 153 -11.70 -10.99 -17.81
CA GLU A 153 -12.48 -10.10 -18.65
C GLU A 153 -12.18 -10.26 -20.14
N SER A 154 -13.19 -10.02 -20.97
CA SER A 154 -13.03 -9.74 -22.39
C SER A 154 -12.59 -8.30 -22.61
N LEU A 155 -12.26 -7.93 -23.86
CA LEU A 155 -11.95 -6.54 -24.21
C LEU A 155 -13.13 -5.60 -23.95
N GLU A 156 -14.34 -6.06 -24.23
CA GLU A 156 -15.58 -5.28 -24.06
C GLU A 156 -15.93 -5.09 -22.57
N GLU A 157 -15.77 -6.15 -21.77
CA GLU A 157 -16.00 -6.08 -20.33
C GLU A 157 -15.01 -5.14 -19.65
N MET A 158 -13.73 -5.23 -19.97
CA MET A 158 -12.72 -4.33 -19.44
C MET A 158 -12.96 -2.87 -19.88
N ALA A 159 -13.37 -2.67 -21.12
CA ALA A 159 -13.71 -1.35 -21.61
C ALA A 159 -14.93 -0.76 -20.86
N ALA A 160 -15.97 -1.56 -20.59
CA ALA A 160 -17.12 -1.15 -19.80
C ALA A 160 -16.74 -0.74 -18.37
N MET A 161 -15.84 -1.51 -17.73
CA MET A 161 -15.36 -1.24 -16.37
C MET A 161 -14.52 0.02 -16.27
N THR A 162 -13.63 0.24 -17.22
CA THR A 162 -12.57 1.29 -17.10
C THR A 162 -12.88 2.56 -17.88
N GLY A 163 -13.78 2.48 -18.87
CA GLY A 163 -13.99 3.56 -19.85
C GLY A 163 -12.85 3.70 -20.86
N LEU A 164 -11.86 2.79 -20.87
CA LEU A 164 -10.73 2.79 -21.78
C LEU A 164 -11.04 2.03 -23.08
N VAL A 165 -10.38 2.40 -24.16
CA VAL A 165 -10.28 1.51 -25.31
C VAL A 165 -9.35 0.38 -24.95
N CYS A 166 -9.80 -0.87 -25.12
CA CYS A 166 -9.04 -2.06 -24.77
C CYS A 166 -8.58 -2.81 -26.02
N ARG A 167 -7.34 -3.29 -26.00
CA ARG A 167 -6.74 -4.08 -27.09
C ARG A 167 -5.96 -5.27 -26.53
N ASP A 168 -5.81 -6.30 -27.37
CA ASP A 168 -4.97 -7.46 -27.02
C ASP A 168 -3.51 -7.01 -26.89
N ILE A 169 -2.83 -7.50 -25.86
CA ILE A 169 -1.42 -7.16 -25.55
C ILE A 169 -0.46 -7.49 -26.72
N SER A 170 -0.80 -8.45 -27.57
CA SER A 170 -0.01 -8.77 -28.77
C SER A 170 0.08 -7.62 -29.78
N GLN A 171 -0.76 -6.60 -29.66
CA GLN A 171 -0.73 -5.41 -30.51
C GLN A 171 0.15 -4.27 -29.94
N LEU A 172 0.73 -4.45 -28.74
CA LEU A 172 1.49 -3.42 -28.06
C LEU A 172 2.75 -2.99 -28.84
N ASP A 173 3.55 -3.97 -29.30
CA ASP A 173 4.82 -3.68 -29.99
C ASP A 173 4.60 -2.86 -31.27
N ASP A 174 3.55 -3.21 -32.04
CA ASP A 174 3.17 -2.45 -33.23
C ASP A 174 2.72 -1.01 -32.85
N ALA A 175 1.95 -0.87 -31.79
CA ALA A 175 1.50 0.45 -31.30
C ALA A 175 2.65 1.31 -30.81
N LEU A 176 3.63 0.75 -30.13
CA LEU A 176 4.81 1.49 -29.64
C LEU A 176 5.75 1.90 -30.77
N SER A 177 5.82 1.15 -31.86
CA SER A 177 6.73 1.40 -32.99
C SER A 177 6.16 2.36 -34.05
N THR A 178 4.90 2.77 -33.94
CA THR A 178 4.21 3.57 -34.96
C THR A 178 4.33 5.09 -34.65
N GLY A 179 4.64 5.91 -35.66
CA GLY A 179 4.66 7.37 -35.54
C GLY A 179 5.98 7.92 -34.97
N ASP A 180 6.00 9.25 -34.76
CA ASP A 180 7.20 10.03 -34.37
C ASP A 180 7.08 10.61 -32.94
N ALA A 181 6.15 10.14 -32.12
CA ALA A 181 5.97 10.60 -30.74
C ALA A 181 7.19 10.31 -29.88
N THR A 182 7.55 11.22 -28.98
CA THR A 182 8.52 10.91 -27.92
C THR A 182 7.92 9.86 -27.00
N VAL A 183 8.55 8.69 -26.87
CA VAL A 183 8.08 7.61 -26.01
C VAL A 183 8.72 7.73 -24.62
N ARG A 184 7.91 7.76 -23.58
CA ARG A 184 8.33 7.73 -22.17
C ARG A 184 7.75 6.50 -21.49
N VAL A 185 8.44 5.93 -20.50
CA VAL A 185 7.99 4.73 -19.78
C VAL A 185 8.25 4.83 -18.27
N ILE A 186 7.32 4.31 -17.47
CA ILE A 186 7.57 4.05 -16.03
C ILE A 186 8.45 2.81 -15.93
N ARG A 187 9.76 3.02 -15.80
CA ARG A 187 10.80 1.98 -15.96
C ARG A 187 10.74 0.88 -14.92
N ASP A 188 10.47 1.21 -13.66
CA ASP A 188 10.53 0.27 -12.55
C ASP A 188 9.36 -0.73 -12.51
N ALA A 189 8.34 -0.48 -13.35
CA ALA A 189 7.14 -1.30 -13.36
C ALA A 189 7.33 -2.64 -14.08
N ASP A 190 8.05 -2.67 -15.20
CA ASP A 190 8.27 -3.87 -16.02
C ASP A 190 9.54 -3.73 -16.87
N GLU A 191 10.53 -4.60 -16.61
CA GLU A 191 11.80 -4.61 -17.32
C GLU A 191 11.65 -5.00 -18.81
N THR A 192 10.68 -5.85 -19.15
CA THR A 192 10.47 -6.31 -20.52
C THR A 192 9.89 -5.19 -21.38
N VAL A 193 8.86 -4.50 -20.87
CA VAL A 193 8.26 -3.35 -21.55
C VAL A 193 9.28 -2.22 -21.66
N THR A 194 10.07 -1.97 -20.61
CA THR A 194 11.15 -1.00 -20.62
C THR A 194 12.19 -1.30 -21.72
N ALA A 195 12.64 -2.55 -21.83
CA ALA A 195 13.57 -2.97 -22.87
C ALA A 195 12.99 -2.83 -24.28
N THR A 196 11.69 -3.09 -24.46
CA THR A 196 11.00 -2.86 -25.74
C THR A 196 11.05 -1.37 -26.12
N VAL A 197 10.65 -0.48 -25.19
CA VAL A 197 10.71 0.98 -25.40
C VAL A 197 12.13 1.42 -25.71
N ASP A 198 13.13 0.98 -24.96
CA ASP A 198 14.54 1.34 -25.17
C ASP A 198 15.08 0.88 -26.55
N SER A 199 14.51 -0.19 -27.11
CA SER A 199 14.89 -0.65 -28.45
C SER A 199 14.34 0.24 -29.57
N LEU A 200 13.30 1.00 -29.30
CA LEU A 200 12.58 1.83 -30.28
C LEU A 200 13.02 3.29 -30.30
N ARG A 201 13.85 3.72 -29.37
CA ARG A 201 14.25 5.12 -29.21
C ARG A 201 15.77 5.31 -29.15
N PRO A 202 16.30 6.56 -29.39
CA PRO A 202 17.71 6.85 -29.27
C PRO A 202 18.26 6.55 -27.87
N ARG A 203 19.50 6.11 -27.76
CA ARG A 203 20.22 5.98 -26.50
C ARG A 203 20.33 7.34 -25.78
N GLY A 204 20.18 7.35 -24.47
CA GLY A 204 20.23 8.56 -23.64
C GLY A 204 18.90 9.32 -23.57
N SER A 205 17.78 8.63 -23.87
CA SER A 205 16.44 9.18 -23.71
C SER A 205 15.85 8.94 -22.31
N GLU A 206 16.64 8.34 -21.40
CA GLU A 206 16.21 7.94 -20.06
C GLU A 206 15.81 9.14 -19.18
N ASP A 207 16.45 10.29 -19.35
CA ASP A 207 16.09 11.55 -18.62
C ASP A 207 14.61 11.95 -18.84
N ALA A 208 14.04 11.59 -20.00
CA ALA A 208 12.63 11.82 -20.29
C ALA A 208 11.69 10.93 -19.45
N ASP A 209 12.13 9.73 -19.11
CA ASP A 209 11.41 8.82 -18.23
C ASP A 209 11.42 9.33 -16.79
N ASP A 210 12.56 9.87 -16.32
CA ASP A 210 12.70 10.43 -14.98
C ASP A 210 11.73 11.60 -14.79
N GLU A 211 11.61 12.51 -15.79
CA GLU A 211 10.63 13.60 -15.75
C GLU A 211 9.19 13.08 -15.66
N PHE A 212 8.87 12.02 -16.40
CA PHE A 212 7.56 11.40 -16.38
C PHE A 212 7.28 10.74 -15.02
N TYR A 213 8.26 10.05 -14.45
CA TYR A 213 8.13 9.39 -13.15
C TYR A 213 7.98 10.41 -12.01
N GLU A 214 8.81 11.46 -12.00
CA GLU A 214 8.68 12.59 -11.05
C GLU A 214 7.30 13.23 -11.13
N PHE A 215 6.80 13.52 -12.34
CA PHE A 215 5.48 14.10 -12.52
C PHE A 215 4.38 13.16 -12.04
N SER A 216 4.43 11.88 -12.40
CA SER A 216 3.43 10.88 -11.99
C SER A 216 3.37 10.73 -10.47
N SER A 217 4.51 10.87 -9.79
CA SER A 217 4.59 10.88 -8.34
C SER A 217 4.00 12.17 -7.76
N ALA A 218 4.37 13.34 -8.30
CA ALA A 218 3.86 14.63 -7.84
C ALA A 218 2.36 14.84 -8.09
N ALA A 219 1.81 14.24 -9.15
CA ALA A 219 0.38 14.31 -9.46
C ALA A 219 -0.51 13.73 -8.35
N ARG A 220 0.02 12.78 -7.55
CA ARG A 220 -0.67 12.14 -6.44
C ARG A 220 -0.66 12.94 -5.14
N PHE A 221 0.03 14.09 -5.07
CA PHE A 221 0.01 14.92 -3.86
C PHE A 221 -1.39 15.35 -3.45
N CYS A 222 -2.14 15.95 -4.39
CA CYS A 222 -3.48 16.47 -4.11
C CYS A 222 -4.54 15.46 -4.55
N LYS A 223 -5.18 14.85 -3.60
CA LYS A 223 -6.26 13.88 -3.80
C LYS A 223 -7.55 14.58 -4.22
N ASP A 224 -8.29 13.99 -5.13
CA ASP A 224 -9.66 14.39 -5.40
C ASP A 224 -10.64 13.86 -4.33
N ASP A 225 -11.93 14.22 -4.46
CA ASP A 225 -12.93 13.85 -3.44
C ASP A 225 -13.15 12.33 -3.36
N TRP A 226 -13.00 11.59 -4.47
CA TRP A 226 -13.11 10.14 -4.49
C TRP A 226 -11.93 9.49 -3.78
N GLU A 227 -10.70 9.94 -4.06
CA GLU A 227 -9.48 9.45 -3.43
C GLU A 227 -9.49 9.69 -1.91
N VAL A 228 -9.91 10.88 -1.46
CA VAL A 228 -10.05 11.20 -0.02
C VAL A 228 -11.07 10.26 0.63
N GLU A 229 -12.18 9.93 -0.04
CA GLU A 229 -13.16 8.98 0.50
C GLU A 229 -12.61 7.56 0.60
N GLN A 230 -11.69 7.14 -0.31
CA GLN A 230 -11.01 5.85 -0.17
C GLN A 230 -10.11 5.81 1.08
N LEU A 231 -9.38 6.89 1.35
CA LEU A 231 -8.57 7.00 2.57
C LEU A 231 -9.43 7.01 3.85
N ARG A 232 -10.59 7.71 3.84
CA ARG A 232 -11.55 7.64 4.96
C ARG A 232 -12.06 6.22 5.18
N ASP A 233 -12.34 5.49 4.11
CA ASP A 233 -12.78 4.10 4.18
C ASP A 233 -11.69 3.19 4.74
N ALA A 234 -10.45 3.37 4.31
CA ALA A 234 -9.29 2.67 4.85
C ALA A 234 -9.13 2.91 6.36
N CYS A 235 -9.27 4.16 6.83
CA CYS A 235 -9.23 4.51 8.25
C CYS A 235 -10.40 3.86 9.04
N ARG A 236 -11.63 3.91 8.52
CA ARG A 236 -12.81 3.27 9.18
C ARG A 236 -12.62 1.75 9.32
N LYS A 237 -12.14 1.10 8.29
CA LYS A 237 -11.86 -0.35 8.28
C LYS A 237 -10.71 -0.70 9.21
N SER A 238 -9.64 0.11 9.23
CA SER A 238 -8.51 -0.05 10.16
C SER A 238 -8.96 0.02 11.62
N LYS A 239 -9.87 0.94 11.97
CA LYS A 239 -10.47 1.01 13.31
C LYS A 239 -11.11 -0.33 13.73
N VAL A 240 -11.84 -1.00 12.83
CA VAL A 240 -12.41 -2.33 13.12
C VAL A 240 -11.31 -3.36 13.41
N GLY A 241 -10.17 -3.24 12.73
CA GLY A 241 -8.97 -4.04 13.01
C GLY A 241 -8.44 -3.79 14.42
N PHE A 242 -8.29 -2.53 14.83
CA PHE A 242 -7.88 -2.15 16.18
C PHE A 242 -8.85 -2.65 17.24
N GLU A 243 -10.17 -2.50 17.05
CA GLU A 243 -11.18 -3.01 17.97
C GLU A 243 -11.10 -4.53 18.14
N SER A 244 -10.86 -5.24 17.04
CA SER A 244 -10.66 -6.69 17.06
C SER A 244 -9.41 -7.10 17.85
N MET A 245 -8.29 -6.34 17.66
CA MET A 245 -7.07 -6.58 18.42
C MET A 245 -7.27 -6.30 19.91
N ILE A 246 -7.91 -5.19 20.28
CA ILE A 246 -8.20 -4.84 21.67
C ILE A 246 -9.02 -5.95 22.34
N ALA A 247 -10.05 -6.46 21.66
CA ALA A 247 -10.89 -7.55 22.19
C ALA A 247 -10.08 -8.82 22.51
N GLU A 248 -9.01 -9.07 21.77
CA GLU A 248 -8.19 -10.27 21.88
C GLU A 248 -6.93 -10.12 22.76
N ILE A 249 -6.62 -8.92 23.28
CA ILE A 249 -5.46 -8.71 24.19
C ILE A 249 -5.45 -9.72 25.35
N PRO A 250 -6.56 -9.96 26.10
CA PRO A 250 -6.54 -10.91 27.21
C PRO A 250 -6.19 -12.34 26.77
N GLU A 251 -6.66 -12.76 25.61
CA GLU A 251 -6.37 -14.09 25.07
C GLU A 251 -4.90 -14.18 24.58
N ALA A 252 -4.40 -13.13 23.94
CA ALA A 252 -3.02 -13.04 23.49
C ALA A 252 -2.01 -13.13 24.67
N VAL A 253 -2.32 -12.45 25.79
CA VAL A 253 -1.55 -12.56 27.04
C VAL A 253 -1.53 -14.02 27.54
N ARG A 254 -2.67 -14.68 27.51
CA ARG A 254 -2.81 -16.06 28.01
C ARG A 254 -2.10 -17.09 27.12
N LYS A 255 -2.10 -16.89 25.81
CA LYS A 255 -1.57 -17.84 24.80
C LYS A 255 -0.06 -17.73 24.60
N GLY A 256 0.54 -16.57 24.85
CA GLY A 256 1.91 -16.26 24.45
C GLY A 256 2.03 -15.93 22.95
N ARG A 257 3.19 -15.45 22.55
CA ARG A 257 3.47 -14.90 21.22
C ARG A 257 2.44 -13.81 20.86
N GLY A 258 2.15 -12.96 21.83
CA GLY A 258 1.02 -12.03 21.76
C GLY A 258 1.15 -11.02 20.64
N GLU A 259 2.36 -10.58 20.30
CA GLU A 259 2.59 -9.67 19.15
C GLU A 259 2.12 -10.31 17.84
N ARG A 260 2.44 -11.60 17.59
CA ARG A 260 1.95 -12.33 16.40
C ARG A 260 0.46 -12.60 16.44
N TRP A 261 -0.10 -12.76 17.63
CA TRP A 261 -1.54 -12.88 17.76
C TRP A 261 -2.24 -11.61 17.30
N MET A 262 -1.73 -10.44 17.71
CA MET A 262 -2.25 -9.14 17.28
C MET A 262 -2.10 -8.94 15.76
N GLU A 263 -0.90 -9.17 15.20
CA GLU A 263 -0.64 -9.13 13.77
C GLU A 263 -1.64 -10.00 12.97
N GLY A 264 -1.81 -11.26 13.39
CA GLY A 264 -2.74 -12.19 12.74
C GLY A 264 -4.20 -11.78 12.87
N THR A 265 -4.59 -11.17 13.99
CA THR A 265 -5.94 -10.64 14.20
C THR A 265 -6.23 -9.49 13.28
N PHE A 266 -5.31 -8.52 13.17
CA PHE A 266 -5.45 -7.39 12.25
C PHE A 266 -5.46 -7.87 10.79
N GLY A 267 -4.53 -8.74 10.39
CA GLY A 267 -4.45 -9.27 9.03
C GLY A 267 -5.73 -10.01 8.59
N ARG A 268 -6.38 -10.73 9.50
CA ARG A 268 -7.69 -11.35 9.23
C ARG A 268 -8.76 -10.30 8.91
N VAL A 269 -8.80 -9.19 9.64
CA VAL A 269 -9.75 -8.11 9.41
C VAL A 269 -9.42 -7.37 8.12
N ALA A 270 -8.15 -7.06 7.90
CA ALA A 270 -7.68 -6.39 6.69
C ALA A 270 -8.07 -7.17 5.42
N ARG A 271 -7.84 -8.50 5.42
CA ARG A 271 -8.20 -9.35 4.28
C ARG A 271 -9.71 -9.55 4.11
N HIS A 272 -10.50 -9.36 5.16
CA HIS A 272 -11.96 -9.48 5.09
C HIS A 272 -12.64 -8.19 4.61
N LEU A 273 -12.15 -7.03 5.06
CA LEU A 273 -12.79 -5.74 4.80
C LEU A 273 -12.13 -4.95 3.65
N GLY A 274 -10.92 -5.30 3.26
CA GLY A 274 -10.15 -4.67 2.20
C GLY A 274 -9.36 -5.69 1.40
N ASN A 275 -8.35 -5.20 0.69
CA ASN A 275 -7.45 -6.05 -0.07
C ASN A 275 -6.49 -6.82 0.83
N GLU A 276 -5.75 -6.10 1.71
CA GLU A 276 -4.72 -6.68 2.59
C GLU A 276 -4.29 -5.63 3.63
N VAL A 277 -3.32 -5.97 4.48
CA VAL A 277 -2.58 -4.95 5.23
C VAL A 277 -1.80 -4.06 4.26
N GLY A 278 -1.79 -2.76 4.49
CA GLY A 278 -1.10 -1.81 3.61
C GLY A 278 0.42 -1.89 3.69
N TYR A 279 0.92 -2.37 4.83
CA TYR A 279 2.34 -2.58 5.13
C TYR A 279 2.49 -3.64 6.22
N GLY A 280 3.73 -4.07 6.48
CA GLY A 280 4.00 -5.03 7.55
C GLY A 280 3.62 -4.45 8.89
N SER A 281 2.51 -4.93 9.48
CA SER A 281 2.00 -4.42 10.76
C SER A 281 3.04 -4.54 11.86
N ILE A 282 3.19 -3.49 12.66
CA ILE A 282 4.07 -3.44 13.83
C ILE A 282 3.20 -3.68 15.06
N CYS A 283 3.50 -4.74 15.81
CA CYS A 283 2.84 -5.06 17.08
C CYS A 283 3.93 -5.22 18.14
N ALA A 284 4.38 -4.12 18.72
CA ALA A 284 5.59 -4.06 19.55
C ALA A 284 5.25 -3.86 21.02
N ALA A 285 5.46 -4.90 21.85
CA ALA A 285 5.17 -4.88 23.28
C ALA A 285 6.43 -4.55 24.10
N GLY A 286 6.26 -3.77 25.17
CA GLY A 286 7.33 -3.39 26.09
C GLY A 286 8.49 -2.69 25.36
N ASP A 287 9.73 -3.15 25.58
CA ASP A 287 10.93 -2.54 24.97
C ASP A 287 11.01 -2.69 23.43
N HIS A 288 10.25 -3.61 22.84
CA HIS A 288 10.16 -3.73 21.38
C HIS A 288 9.57 -2.46 20.74
N ALA A 289 8.68 -1.74 21.43
CA ALA A 289 8.13 -0.47 21.00
C ALA A 289 9.19 0.62 20.74
N ASN A 290 10.40 0.44 21.25
CA ASN A 290 11.56 1.31 21.01
C ASN A 290 12.33 0.93 19.73
N THR A 291 11.80 0.06 18.89
CA THR A 291 12.33 -0.31 17.57
C THR A 291 11.28 0.03 16.52
N LEU A 292 11.57 1.03 15.69
CA LEU A 292 10.57 1.69 14.83
C LEU A 292 9.82 0.72 13.93
N HIS A 293 10.52 -0.18 13.23
CA HIS A 293 9.93 -1.18 12.34
C HIS A 293 10.09 -2.59 12.93
N TRP A 294 9.41 -2.82 14.08
CA TRP A 294 9.39 -4.13 14.74
C TRP A 294 8.37 -5.05 14.06
N VAL A 295 8.64 -5.44 12.82
CA VAL A 295 7.78 -6.35 12.01
C VAL A 295 8.02 -7.84 12.30
N ARG A 296 8.94 -8.18 13.20
CA ARG A 296 9.17 -9.57 13.63
C ARG A 296 8.01 -10.10 14.47
N ASN A 297 7.41 -9.23 15.28
CA ASN A 297 6.25 -9.50 16.12
C ASN A 297 6.39 -10.83 16.88
N ASP A 298 7.56 -11.09 17.48
CA ASP A 298 7.87 -12.39 18.09
C ASP A 298 7.85 -12.38 19.63
N GLY A 299 7.42 -11.29 20.25
CA GLY A 299 7.31 -11.10 21.68
C GLY A 299 5.97 -11.51 22.30
N ASP A 300 5.99 -11.57 23.63
CA ASP A 300 4.80 -11.80 24.45
C ASP A 300 4.18 -10.47 24.91
N LEU A 301 2.87 -10.46 25.11
CA LEU A 301 2.17 -9.37 25.81
C LEU A 301 2.22 -9.62 27.31
N ARG A 302 2.70 -8.64 28.10
CA ARG A 302 2.76 -8.72 29.56
C ARG A 302 1.94 -7.62 30.23
N PRO A 303 1.05 -7.97 31.17
CA PRO A 303 0.32 -6.97 31.95
C PRO A 303 1.27 -5.96 32.60
N GLY A 304 0.93 -4.68 32.53
CA GLY A 304 1.74 -3.58 33.04
C GLY A 304 2.69 -2.96 31.99
N GLU A 305 2.93 -3.61 30.85
CA GLU A 305 3.62 -3.04 29.70
C GLU A 305 2.63 -2.36 28.73
N LEU A 306 3.18 -1.59 27.78
CA LEU A 306 2.45 -1.06 26.62
C LEU A 306 2.62 -1.99 25.42
N ILE A 307 1.67 -1.95 24.51
CA ILE A 307 1.82 -2.42 23.14
C ILE A 307 1.61 -1.25 22.19
N LEU A 308 2.61 -0.97 21.37
CA LEU A 308 2.53 -0.06 20.24
C LEU A 308 2.08 -0.88 19.03
N ILE A 309 0.95 -0.50 18.45
CA ILE A 309 0.40 -1.10 17.25
C ILE A 309 0.38 -0.04 16.17
N ASP A 310 1.05 -0.32 15.06
CA ASP A 310 1.09 0.49 13.87
C ASP A 310 0.65 -0.38 12.70
N ALA A 311 -0.55 -0.07 12.18
CA ALA A 311 -1.23 -0.92 11.22
C ALA A 311 -2.30 -0.15 10.44
N GLY A 312 -2.33 -0.37 9.14
CA GLY A 312 -3.31 0.20 8.23
C GLY A 312 -3.85 -0.82 7.23
N ILE A 313 -5.11 -0.68 6.85
CA ILE A 313 -5.74 -1.49 5.81
C ILE A 313 -5.55 -0.81 4.46
N GLU A 314 -5.08 -1.56 3.47
CA GLU A 314 -5.20 -1.24 2.06
C GLU A 314 -6.59 -1.67 1.58
N VAL A 315 -7.43 -0.74 1.15
CA VAL A 315 -8.75 -1.07 0.59
C VAL A 315 -8.63 -1.57 -0.86
N ASP A 316 -9.73 -2.10 -1.43
CA ASP A 316 -9.71 -2.71 -2.76
C ASP A 316 -9.23 -1.74 -3.87
N SER A 317 -9.38 -0.44 -3.66
CA SER A 317 -8.84 0.61 -4.53
C SER A 317 -7.36 0.92 -4.31
N LEU A 318 -6.67 0.21 -3.42
CA LEU A 318 -5.27 0.34 -3.01
C LEU A 318 -4.93 1.55 -2.12
N TYR A 319 -5.89 2.41 -1.80
CA TYR A 319 -5.65 3.49 -0.84
C TYR A 319 -5.44 2.91 0.55
N THR A 320 -4.44 3.41 1.25
CA THR A 320 -3.91 2.81 2.47
C THR A 320 -3.98 3.80 3.63
N ALA A 321 -4.57 3.37 4.77
CA ALA A 321 -4.50 4.11 6.03
C ALA A 321 -3.17 3.84 6.74
N ASP A 322 -2.75 4.80 7.57
CA ASP A 322 -1.61 4.66 8.47
C ASP A 322 -1.96 5.14 9.88
N ILE A 323 -2.11 4.20 10.80
CA ILE A 323 -2.59 4.49 12.15
C ILE A 323 -1.72 3.79 13.18
N THR A 324 -1.16 4.58 14.10
CA THR A 324 -0.52 4.03 15.29
C THR A 324 -1.32 4.35 16.55
N ARG A 325 -1.51 3.33 17.38
CA ARG A 325 -1.99 3.47 18.76
C ARG A 325 -1.10 2.71 19.72
N THR A 326 -0.73 3.38 20.80
CA THR A 326 -0.01 2.74 21.92
C THR A 326 -1.01 2.48 23.04
N LEU A 327 -1.20 1.21 23.38
CA LEU A 327 -2.26 0.73 24.28
C LEU A 327 -1.66 0.13 25.56
N PRO A 328 -2.24 0.38 26.75
CA PRO A 328 -1.83 -0.32 27.98
C PRO A 328 -2.38 -1.75 27.98
N ILE A 329 -1.51 -2.76 28.02
CA ILE A 329 -1.91 -4.19 27.99
C ILE A 329 -2.87 -4.54 29.12
N SER A 330 -2.76 -3.85 30.28
CA SER A 330 -3.67 -4.01 31.42
C SER A 330 -4.95 -3.16 31.33
N GLY A 331 -5.16 -2.39 30.25
CA GLY A 331 -6.32 -1.52 30.08
C GLY A 331 -6.23 -0.19 30.82
N THR A 332 -5.10 0.10 31.48
CA THR A 332 -4.88 1.33 32.24
C THR A 332 -3.40 1.71 32.20
N PHE A 333 -3.11 2.95 31.86
CA PHE A 333 -1.74 3.48 31.85
C PHE A 333 -1.19 3.68 33.26
N SER A 334 0.06 3.33 33.52
CA SER A 334 0.78 3.77 34.71
C SER A 334 1.03 5.29 34.67
N PRO A 335 1.33 5.94 35.81
CA PRO A 335 1.64 7.38 35.82
C PRO A 335 2.82 7.77 34.90
N ALA A 336 3.85 6.92 34.81
CA ALA A 336 5.00 7.16 33.92
C ALA A 336 4.61 7.01 32.43
N GLN A 337 3.87 5.97 32.09
CA GLN A 337 3.35 5.76 30.73
C GLN A 337 2.44 6.91 30.29
N ARG A 338 1.54 7.35 31.15
CA ARG A 338 0.62 8.49 30.89
C ARG A 338 1.40 9.77 30.61
N ARG A 339 2.46 10.05 31.35
CA ARG A 339 3.31 11.25 31.13
C ARG A 339 3.99 11.22 29.76
N VAL A 340 4.57 10.07 29.37
CA VAL A 340 5.22 9.94 28.06
C VAL A 340 4.19 10.00 26.93
N TYR A 341 3.05 9.33 27.10
CA TYR A 341 1.97 9.34 26.11
C TYR A 341 1.44 10.77 25.88
N GLN A 342 1.20 11.52 26.98
CA GLN A 342 0.70 12.90 26.91
C GLN A 342 1.67 13.82 26.16
N ALA A 343 2.98 13.66 26.35
CA ALA A 343 3.99 14.45 25.62
C ALA A 343 3.94 14.16 24.10
N VAL A 344 3.75 12.91 23.72
CA VAL A 344 3.61 12.53 22.30
C VAL A 344 2.31 13.08 21.72
N LEU A 345 1.21 13.02 22.47
CA LEU A 345 -0.08 13.54 22.05
C LEU A 345 -0.04 15.06 21.83
N GLU A 346 0.62 15.79 22.72
CA GLU A 346 0.80 17.25 22.58
C GLU A 346 1.71 17.60 21.39
N ALA A 347 2.70 16.76 21.10
CA ALA A 347 3.52 16.91 19.91
C ALA A 347 2.70 16.69 18.63
N GLN A 348 1.77 15.73 18.63
CA GLN A 348 0.84 15.48 17.53
C GLN A 348 -0.12 16.67 17.34
N ASP A 349 -0.70 17.19 18.42
CA ASP A 349 -1.57 18.37 18.36
C ASP A 349 -0.84 19.60 17.80
N ALA A 350 0.43 19.80 18.16
CA ALA A 350 1.25 20.88 17.64
C ALA A 350 1.57 20.73 16.15
N ALA A 351 1.82 19.49 15.70
CA ALA A 351 2.05 19.16 14.28
C ALA A 351 0.79 19.39 13.44
N ALA A 352 -0.36 18.87 13.88
CA ALA A 352 -1.64 19.10 13.24
C ALA A 352 -2.01 20.58 13.14
N ALA A 353 -1.64 21.38 14.12
CA ALA A 353 -1.93 22.81 14.14
C ALA A 353 -1.28 23.59 12.99
N VAL A 354 -0.17 23.10 12.44
CA VAL A 354 0.55 23.70 11.28
C VAL A 354 0.31 22.92 9.96
N ALA A 355 -0.42 21.83 10.01
CA ALA A 355 -0.77 21.04 8.82
C ALA A 355 -1.87 21.73 7.99
N LYS A 356 -1.58 22.92 7.42
CA LYS A 356 -2.54 23.82 6.77
C LYS A 356 -1.95 24.45 5.52
N VAL A 357 -2.83 24.86 4.61
CA VAL A 357 -2.44 25.68 3.47
C VAL A 357 -1.68 26.94 3.94
N GLY A 358 -0.54 27.20 3.34
CA GLY A 358 0.35 28.32 3.67
C GLY A 358 1.53 27.95 4.56
N HIS A 359 1.58 26.74 5.07
CA HIS A 359 2.73 26.14 5.73
C HIS A 359 3.45 25.17 4.79
N ASP A 360 4.72 24.91 5.05
CA ASP A 360 5.45 23.85 4.36
C ASP A 360 5.27 22.50 5.10
N HIS A 361 5.22 21.39 4.37
CA HIS A 361 5.15 20.03 4.93
C HIS A 361 6.25 19.78 5.99
N ALA A 362 7.45 20.35 5.77
CA ALA A 362 8.55 20.24 6.73
C ALA A 362 8.25 20.87 8.10
N GLU A 363 7.33 21.84 8.20
CA GLU A 363 6.97 22.51 9.46
C GLU A 363 6.22 21.58 10.42
N ILE A 364 5.49 20.56 9.88
CA ILE A 364 4.79 19.53 10.67
C ILE A 364 5.80 18.85 11.62
N HIS A 365 6.91 18.35 11.06
CA HIS A 365 7.98 17.74 11.86
C HIS A 365 8.61 18.72 12.85
N GLN A 366 8.87 19.96 12.43
CA GLN A 366 9.51 20.97 13.29
C GLN A 366 8.64 21.30 14.49
N ALA A 367 7.31 21.39 14.30
CA ALA A 367 6.37 21.66 15.40
C ALA A 367 6.35 20.53 16.44
N ALA A 368 6.23 19.27 15.97
CA ALA A 368 6.25 18.10 16.84
C ALA A 368 7.54 17.98 17.65
N ILE A 369 8.69 18.11 16.96
CA ILE A 369 10.01 17.94 17.60
C ILE A 369 10.30 19.04 18.63
N ARG A 370 9.80 20.25 18.45
CA ARG A 370 9.93 21.30 19.46
C ARG A 370 9.28 20.88 20.78
N VAL A 371 8.05 20.38 20.74
CA VAL A 371 7.34 19.90 21.95
C VAL A 371 8.09 18.74 22.59
N ILE A 372 8.54 17.79 21.79
CA ILE A 372 9.35 16.65 22.31
C ILE A 372 10.63 17.15 22.98
N CYS A 373 11.36 18.10 22.40
CA CYS A 373 12.56 18.67 22.99
C CYS A 373 12.26 19.37 24.33
N GLU A 374 11.14 20.12 24.42
CA GLU A 374 10.71 20.78 25.62
C GLU A 374 10.46 19.79 26.77
N TYR A 375 9.72 18.69 26.51
CA TYR A 375 9.52 17.60 27.47
C TYR A 375 10.80 16.89 27.88
N LEU A 376 11.66 16.55 26.92
CA LEU A 376 12.95 15.91 27.18
C LEU A 376 13.86 16.82 28.05
N HIS A 377 13.80 18.14 27.84
CA HIS A 377 14.53 19.12 28.65
C HIS A 377 13.93 19.27 30.06
N GLU A 378 12.59 19.36 30.18
CA GLU A 378 11.89 19.41 31.47
C GLU A 378 12.18 18.18 32.33
N TRP A 379 12.24 17.00 31.72
CA TRP A 379 12.54 15.74 32.41
C TRP A 379 14.04 15.59 32.75
N GLY A 380 14.89 16.54 32.34
CA GLY A 380 16.34 16.49 32.56
C GLY A 380 17.06 15.40 31.71
N ILE A 381 16.44 14.95 30.63
CA ILE A 381 16.97 13.93 29.71
C ILE A 381 17.82 14.60 28.64
N LEU A 382 17.37 15.71 28.07
CA LEU A 382 18.09 16.44 27.02
C LEU A 382 19.32 17.14 27.63
N PRO A 383 20.55 16.83 27.16
CA PRO A 383 21.78 17.34 27.79
C PRO A 383 22.13 18.77 27.41
N VAL A 384 21.38 19.38 26.52
CA VAL A 384 21.58 20.75 25.99
C VAL A 384 20.28 21.53 26.04
N SER A 385 20.29 22.83 25.71
CA SER A 385 19.04 23.59 25.57
C SER A 385 18.20 23.09 24.39
N VAL A 386 16.91 23.43 24.42
CA VAL A 386 15.97 23.12 23.33
C VAL A 386 16.48 23.75 22.03
N GLU A 387 16.86 25.02 22.06
CA GLU A 387 17.36 25.77 20.90
C GLU A 387 18.63 25.15 20.31
N GLU A 388 19.55 24.73 21.18
CA GLU A 388 20.77 24.05 20.73
C GLU A 388 20.45 22.72 20.08
N SER A 389 19.54 21.91 20.68
CA SER A 389 19.14 20.63 20.12
C SER A 389 18.41 20.76 18.79
N LEU A 390 17.65 21.86 18.59
CA LEU A 390 16.93 22.14 17.35
C LEU A 390 17.79 22.80 16.26
N SER A 391 19.01 23.25 16.61
CA SER A 391 19.91 23.88 15.64
C SER A 391 20.43 22.87 14.60
N PRO A 392 20.91 23.32 13.42
CA PRO A 392 21.50 22.44 12.41
C PRO A 392 22.70 21.61 12.91
N GLU A 393 23.45 22.13 13.87
CA GLU A 393 24.61 21.48 14.51
C GLU A 393 24.22 20.64 15.71
N GLY A 394 22.96 20.72 16.17
CA GLY A 394 22.40 20.01 17.31
C GLY A 394 21.93 18.60 16.98
N GLY A 395 20.70 18.29 17.33
CA GLY A 395 20.05 17.02 17.00
C GLY A 395 20.09 15.98 18.11
N GLN A 396 20.45 16.34 19.35
CA GLN A 396 20.55 15.42 20.50
C GLN A 396 19.23 14.72 20.81
N HIS A 397 18.08 15.39 20.58
CA HIS A 397 16.74 14.81 20.71
C HIS A 397 16.53 13.56 19.85
N ARG A 398 17.25 13.43 18.73
CA ARG A 398 17.16 12.29 17.82
C ARG A 398 17.55 10.95 18.46
N ARG A 399 18.17 10.97 19.62
CA ARG A 399 18.39 9.74 20.41
C ARG A 399 17.08 9.08 20.83
N TRP A 400 16.03 9.88 21.02
CA TRP A 400 14.73 9.43 21.52
C TRP A 400 13.58 9.62 20.52
N MET A 401 13.84 10.33 19.41
CA MET A 401 12.93 10.49 18.29
C MET A 401 13.75 10.68 17.01
N VAL A 402 13.96 9.61 16.23
CA VAL A 402 14.96 9.56 15.15
C VAL A 402 14.34 9.67 13.74
N HIS A 403 13.03 9.44 13.59
CA HIS A 403 12.32 9.47 12.32
C HIS A 403 11.66 10.81 12.00
N GLY A 404 11.11 10.97 10.79
CA GLY A 404 10.19 12.04 10.44
C GLY A 404 8.84 11.84 11.13
N THR A 405 8.08 12.92 11.34
CA THR A 405 6.76 12.85 11.96
C THR A 405 5.63 12.97 10.96
N SER A 406 5.94 12.98 9.65
CA SER A 406 4.93 13.08 8.61
C SER A 406 5.48 12.64 7.25
N HIS A 407 4.67 11.95 6.50
CA HIS A 407 4.86 11.64 5.08
C HIS A 407 3.54 11.76 4.32
N HIS A 408 3.62 11.81 2.98
CA HIS A 408 2.41 11.80 2.15
C HIS A 408 1.80 10.41 2.09
N LEU A 409 0.48 10.34 2.14
CA LEU A 409 -0.35 9.15 2.07
C LEU A 409 -1.10 9.07 0.74
N GLY A 410 -1.46 7.88 0.31
CA GLY A 410 -2.30 7.66 -0.88
C GLY A 410 -2.46 6.20 -1.24
N LEU A 411 -2.21 5.88 -2.50
CA LEU A 411 -2.15 4.50 -2.99
C LEU A 411 -1.03 3.72 -2.32
N ASP A 412 0.10 4.35 -2.06
CA ASP A 412 1.15 3.80 -1.22
C ASP A 412 1.09 4.46 0.16
N VAL A 413 1.43 3.69 1.21
CA VAL A 413 1.51 4.23 2.57
C VAL A 413 2.51 5.38 2.64
N HIS A 414 3.68 5.24 2.03
CA HIS A 414 4.65 6.31 1.80
C HIS A 414 4.57 6.75 0.34
N ASP A 415 3.57 7.56 0.01
CA ASP A 415 3.31 7.98 -1.37
C ASP A 415 4.17 9.18 -1.80
N CYS A 416 4.17 9.46 -3.10
CA CYS A 416 4.84 10.61 -3.71
C CYS A 416 6.37 10.66 -3.56
N ASN A 417 7.01 9.55 -3.19
CA ASN A 417 8.44 9.49 -2.88
C ASN A 417 9.39 9.81 -4.05
N GLN A 418 8.90 9.73 -5.29
CA GLN A 418 9.69 10.04 -6.49
C GLN A 418 9.53 11.49 -6.97
N ALA A 419 8.65 12.25 -6.32
CA ALA A 419 8.55 13.68 -6.56
C ALA A 419 9.83 14.39 -6.10
N ARG A 420 10.09 15.57 -6.67
CA ARG A 420 11.23 16.38 -6.25
C ARG A 420 11.15 16.71 -4.77
N ARG A 421 12.28 16.64 -4.09
CA ARG A 421 12.35 16.90 -2.64
C ARG A 421 11.76 18.25 -2.25
N GLN A 422 11.96 19.27 -3.07
CA GLN A 422 11.40 20.61 -2.82
C GLN A 422 9.88 20.64 -2.88
N ASP A 423 9.27 19.79 -3.72
CA ASP A 423 7.82 19.68 -3.85
C ASP A 423 7.26 18.82 -2.72
N TYR A 424 7.98 17.74 -2.34
CA TYR A 424 7.62 16.83 -1.26
C TYR A 424 7.61 17.54 0.11
N SER A 425 8.60 18.37 0.38
CA SER A 425 8.75 19.07 1.68
C SER A 425 8.22 20.51 1.68
N GLY A 426 7.69 20.95 0.54
CA GLY A 426 7.26 22.33 0.28
C GLY A 426 5.82 22.64 0.72
N PRO A 427 5.23 23.69 0.11
CA PRO A 427 3.95 24.22 0.54
C PRO A 427 2.81 23.20 0.48
N LEU A 428 2.10 23.08 1.61
CA LEU A 428 0.89 22.29 1.72
C LEU A 428 -0.23 22.88 0.88
N LYS A 429 -0.97 22.01 0.22
CA LYS A 429 -2.12 22.36 -0.64
C LYS A 429 -3.34 21.57 -0.21
N LYS A 430 -4.53 22.13 -0.46
CA LYS A 430 -5.78 21.43 -0.27
C LYS A 430 -5.79 20.09 -1.02
N GLY A 431 -6.30 19.06 -0.37
CA GLY A 431 -6.33 17.69 -0.90
C GLY A 431 -5.06 16.88 -0.65
N MET A 432 -3.97 17.49 -0.14
CA MET A 432 -2.84 16.70 0.33
C MET A 432 -3.25 15.90 1.56
N CYS A 433 -2.92 14.59 1.57
CA CYS A 433 -3.12 13.73 2.72
C CYS A 433 -1.75 13.32 3.26
N VAL A 434 -1.57 13.46 4.57
CA VAL A 434 -0.29 13.25 5.25
C VAL A 434 -0.50 12.53 6.58
N SER A 435 0.50 11.74 7.01
CA SER A 435 0.55 11.21 8.37
C SER A 435 0.93 12.32 9.38
N ASP A 436 0.58 12.09 10.64
CA ASP A 436 1.03 12.88 11.80
C ASP A 436 1.38 11.90 12.92
N GLU A 437 2.69 11.55 13.03
CA GLU A 437 3.17 10.36 13.75
C GLU A 437 4.34 10.63 14.72
N PRO A 438 4.29 11.62 15.60
CA PRO A 438 5.36 11.79 16.58
C PRO A 438 5.47 10.60 17.54
N GLY A 439 6.69 10.38 18.05
CA GLY A 439 6.95 9.34 19.05
C GLY A 439 8.07 9.68 20.00
N ILE A 440 8.13 8.98 21.13
CA ILE A 440 9.23 8.99 22.10
C ILE A 440 9.60 7.54 22.43
N TYR A 441 10.90 7.22 22.35
CA TYR A 441 11.41 5.86 22.45
C TYR A 441 12.52 5.76 23.51
N PHE A 442 12.17 5.25 24.67
CA PHE A 442 13.09 5.10 25.83
C PHE A 442 13.51 3.64 25.99
N LYS A 443 14.58 3.25 25.31
CA LYS A 443 15.08 1.86 25.42
C LYS A 443 15.37 1.49 26.87
N GLN A 444 15.08 0.26 27.25
CA GLN A 444 15.35 -0.29 28.58
C GLN A 444 16.82 -0.14 29.00
N THR A 445 17.73 -0.13 28.03
CA THR A 445 19.19 -0.06 28.24
C THR A 445 19.75 1.38 28.23
N ASP A 446 18.89 2.40 28.04
CA ASP A 446 19.34 3.80 28.01
C ASP A 446 19.48 4.38 29.42
N LEU A 447 20.72 4.50 29.88
CA LEU A 447 21.03 4.99 31.23
C LEU A 447 20.91 6.51 31.39
N LEU A 448 20.74 7.27 30.31
CA LEU A 448 20.42 8.70 30.38
C LEU A 448 18.94 8.96 30.75
N VAL A 449 18.10 7.96 30.51
CA VAL A 449 16.68 8.02 30.79
C VAL A 449 16.41 7.65 32.26
N PRO A 450 15.57 8.38 33.01
CA PRO A 450 15.12 7.97 34.34
C PRO A 450 14.57 6.56 34.33
N GLU A 451 14.83 5.78 35.41
CA GLU A 451 14.46 4.38 35.49
C GLU A 451 12.97 4.14 35.25
N GLU A 452 12.11 5.06 35.72
CA GLU A 452 10.65 4.98 35.57
C GLU A 452 10.16 5.06 34.11
N PHE A 453 10.98 5.60 33.19
CA PHE A 453 10.64 5.74 31.76
C PHE A 453 11.29 4.66 30.89
N ARG A 454 12.30 3.93 31.39
CA ARG A 454 13.01 2.92 30.58
C ARG A 454 12.07 1.82 30.12
N GLY A 455 12.18 1.45 28.85
CA GLY A 455 11.33 0.45 28.21
C GLY A 455 9.97 0.99 27.75
N ILE A 456 9.70 2.29 27.91
CA ILE A 456 8.50 2.93 27.38
C ILE A 456 8.77 3.46 25.97
N GLY A 457 8.06 2.95 24.97
CA GLY A 457 8.00 3.48 23.62
C GLY A 457 6.56 3.86 23.29
N VAL A 458 6.36 5.08 22.78
CA VAL A 458 5.03 5.60 22.41
C VAL A 458 5.12 6.25 21.05
N ARG A 459 4.21 5.90 20.15
CA ARG A 459 3.83 6.64 18.94
C ARG A 459 2.31 6.79 18.92
N VAL A 460 1.84 7.94 18.48
CA VAL A 460 0.43 8.19 18.17
C VAL A 460 0.40 8.77 16.78
N GLU A 461 -0.39 8.18 15.91
CA GLU A 461 -0.42 8.51 14.49
C GLU A 461 -1.82 8.54 13.95
N ASP A 462 -2.07 9.54 13.13
CA ASP A 462 -3.33 9.77 12.44
C ASP A 462 -3.11 10.27 11.02
N ASP A 463 -4.08 10.00 10.15
CA ASP A 463 -4.12 10.50 8.78
C ASP A 463 -4.86 11.83 8.72
N LEU A 464 -4.20 12.85 8.18
CA LEU A 464 -4.73 14.19 8.00
C LEU A 464 -4.93 14.51 6.52
N CYS A 465 -6.08 15.09 6.17
CA CYS A 465 -6.31 15.71 4.86
C CYS A 465 -6.29 17.23 4.99
N ILE A 466 -5.43 17.90 4.22
CA ILE A 466 -5.30 19.36 4.20
C ILE A 466 -6.53 19.98 3.54
N THR A 467 -7.15 20.93 4.22
CA THR A 467 -8.33 21.68 3.76
C THR A 467 -8.03 23.18 3.63
N ASP A 468 -9.03 23.96 3.23
CA ASP A 468 -8.93 25.44 3.24
C ASP A 468 -8.94 26.03 4.68
N GLY A 469 -9.15 25.20 5.71
CA GLY A 469 -9.18 25.58 7.12
C GLY A 469 -8.32 24.65 7.98
N GLU A 470 -8.89 24.14 9.08
CA GLU A 470 -8.26 23.11 9.89
C GLU A 470 -8.15 21.79 9.11
N PRO A 471 -7.11 20.97 9.31
CA PRO A 471 -7.00 19.69 8.65
C PRO A 471 -8.16 18.76 9.05
N GLU A 472 -8.66 17.98 8.11
CA GLU A 472 -9.60 16.91 8.43
C GLU A 472 -8.82 15.70 8.96
N TRP A 473 -9.18 15.22 10.14
CA TRP A 473 -8.67 13.97 10.69
C TRP A 473 -9.44 12.80 10.08
N LEU A 474 -8.84 12.08 9.15
CA LEU A 474 -9.49 10.94 8.47
C LEU A 474 -9.69 9.76 9.42
N SER A 475 -8.78 9.60 10.38
CA SER A 475 -8.77 8.55 11.41
C SER A 475 -9.46 8.95 12.73
N LYS A 476 -10.18 10.07 12.76
CA LYS A 476 -10.81 10.65 13.97
C LYS A 476 -11.68 9.71 14.81
N ASP A 477 -12.19 8.65 14.19
CA ASP A 477 -13.01 7.65 14.88
C ASP A 477 -12.18 6.67 15.73
N CYS A 478 -10.85 6.66 15.59
CA CYS A 478 -9.92 5.93 16.44
C CYS A 478 -9.54 6.81 17.65
N PRO A 479 -9.98 6.47 18.88
CA PRO A 479 -9.61 7.22 20.08
C PRO A 479 -8.10 7.42 20.22
N ARG A 480 -7.66 8.62 20.63
CA ARG A 480 -6.23 8.92 20.79
C ARG A 480 -5.89 9.57 22.15
N GLN A 481 -6.87 10.17 22.83
CA GLN A 481 -6.67 10.72 24.16
C GLN A 481 -6.49 9.61 25.20
N VAL A 482 -5.65 9.82 26.19
CA VAL A 482 -5.31 8.81 27.21
C VAL A 482 -6.57 8.21 27.85
N ASP A 483 -7.49 9.03 28.30
CA ASP A 483 -8.72 8.58 28.98
C ASP A 483 -9.71 7.93 28.01
N GLU A 484 -9.73 8.38 26.75
CA GLU A 484 -10.55 7.76 25.70
C GLU A 484 -10.04 6.37 25.32
N ILE A 485 -8.73 6.17 25.26
CA ILE A 485 -8.11 4.85 25.03
C ILE A 485 -8.52 3.87 26.13
N GLU A 486 -8.38 4.26 27.41
CA GLU A 486 -8.77 3.41 28.52
C GLU A 486 -10.28 3.09 28.48
N ALA A 487 -11.13 4.07 28.22
CA ALA A 487 -12.57 3.88 28.07
C ALA A 487 -12.93 2.96 26.89
N TRP A 488 -12.28 3.15 25.73
CA TRP A 488 -12.47 2.33 24.55
C TRP A 488 -12.13 0.86 24.80
N MET A 489 -10.99 0.59 25.44
CA MET A 489 -10.60 -0.76 25.81
C MET A 489 -11.59 -1.41 26.78
N GLN A 490 -12.05 -0.69 27.81
CA GLN A 490 -13.03 -1.18 28.77
C GLN A 490 -14.39 -1.47 28.12
N GLU A 491 -14.85 -0.62 27.22
CA GLU A 491 -16.09 -0.82 26.47
C GLU A 491 -16.02 -2.09 25.61
N ILE A 492 -14.91 -2.29 24.87
CA ILE A 492 -14.72 -3.47 24.02
C ILE A 492 -14.69 -4.75 24.88
N TRP A 493 -13.95 -4.75 25.98
CA TRP A 493 -13.89 -5.90 26.87
C TRP A 493 -15.23 -6.18 27.58
N GLY A 494 -15.97 -5.14 27.92
CA GLY A 494 -17.33 -5.27 28.46
C GLY A 494 -18.29 -5.92 27.47
N ARG A 495 -18.20 -5.65 26.19
CA ARG A 495 -18.99 -6.29 25.13
C ARG A 495 -18.59 -7.76 24.90
N ALA A 496 -17.30 -8.09 25.00
CA ALA A 496 -16.80 -9.45 24.80
C ALA A 496 -17.18 -10.43 25.92
N CYS A 497 -17.63 -9.95 27.07
CA CYS A 497 -18.10 -10.78 28.19
C CYS A 497 -19.59 -11.13 28.14
N HIS A 498 -20.32 -10.68 27.12
CA HIS A 498 -21.74 -10.98 26.88
C HIS A 498 -21.92 -11.72 25.54
#